data_963ce26d20fc6f7ef7431c537a854c92
#
_entry.id   963ce26d20fc6f7ef7431c537a854c92
#
_cell.length_a   1.000
_cell.length_b   1.000
_cell.length_c   1.000
_cell.angle_alpha   90.00
_cell.angle_beta   90.00
_cell.angle_gamma   90.00
#
_symmetry.space_group_name_H-M   'P 1'
#
loop_
_entity.id
_entity.type
_entity.pdbx_description
1 polymer ?
#
loop_
_entity_poly.entity_id
_entity_poly.type
_entity_poly.pdbx_seq_one_letter_code
_entity_poly.pdbx_strand_id
1 'polypeptide(L)'
;MKGFLLPGVLAGGVVSGGVQQKVSKNSEVMKTNTSTIRLIYPQWQGGNVAAMVPEVKDPDDAARGYYLGAQLLDFLAPCGGQETLTVPVSTQIGERRVTDGVLDRNVILRQTKAALEMLRASDPGRIVTLGGDCSVSVVPFTYLAAKYGGDVAMVWIDAHPDITLPGDPYPGYHAMAVTACMGHGDAKIVAELPAAFDPSKILFVGLRNWERGEIKARQHQYGIKHLTPEEVAADSDALRAWLKSCGASKVVVHFDMDVLDPAEIVAAVGTDPDGMKIEAVIRVINDIAAEKELVGLTVAEPMPRTAIRLRDMLGRLPLLE
;
A
#
# COMPACT_ATOMS: atom_id res chain seq x y z
N MET A 1 57.74 78.49 31.94
CA MET A 1 57.54 79.51 30.89
C MET A 1 56.40 79.07 30.00
N LYS A 2 55.37 79.89 29.94
CA LYS A 2 54.41 80.14 28.87
C LYS A 2 53.83 78.88 28.21
N GLY A 3 52.57 78.55 28.30
CA GLY A 3 51.40 79.40 28.34
C GLY A 3 50.62 79.20 27.03
N PHE A 4 49.34 79.00 27.13
CA PHE A 4 48.19 79.37 26.27
C PHE A 4 47.31 78.20 25.85
N LEU A 5 46.21 78.00 26.47
CA LEU A 5 44.83 78.43 26.22
C LEU A 5 44.08 77.61 25.17
N LEU A 6 42.99 76.98 25.66
CA LEU A 6 41.79 76.53 25.04
C LEU A 6 41.06 77.65 24.20
N PRO A 7 40.15 77.40 23.32
CA PRO A 7 38.78 76.87 23.55
C PRO A 7 38.24 76.00 22.38
N GLY A 8 37.22 75.23 22.51
CA GLY A 8 35.80 75.44 22.57
C GLY A 8 35.03 74.27 22.00
N VAL A 9 34.20 73.77 22.75
CA VAL A 9 32.91 73.08 22.53
C VAL A 9 32.35 73.05 21.12
N LEU A 10 31.89 71.82 20.70
CA LEU A 10 30.53 71.62 20.22
C LEU A 10 30.18 70.12 20.18
N ALA A 11 29.08 69.75 20.80
CA ALA A 11 28.48 68.44 20.84
C ALA A 11 27.89 68.07 19.48
N GLY A 12 28.19 66.86 19.00
CA GLY A 12 27.53 66.28 17.82
C GLY A 12 27.12 64.85 18.14
N GLY A 13 25.80 64.67 18.38
CA GLY A 13 25.23 63.37 18.70
C GLY A 13 25.40 62.36 17.57
N VAL A 14 25.94 61.19 17.93
CA VAL A 14 25.98 60.02 17.04
C VAL A 14 24.61 59.30 17.13
N VAL A 15 23.81 59.42 16.07
CA VAL A 15 22.59 58.62 15.87
C VAL A 15 23.06 57.25 15.41
N SER A 16 22.96 56.23 16.29
CA SER A 16 23.15 54.83 15.93
C SER A 16 21.90 54.33 15.16
N GLY A 17 21.95 54.37 13.84
CA GLY A 17 20.99 53.73 12.97
C GLY A 17 21.17 52.22 13.02
N GLY A 18 20.43 51.53 13.87
CA GLY A 18 20.31 50.07 13.87
C GLY A 18 19.53 49.63 12.62
N VAL A 19 20.24 49.08 11.62
CA VAL A 19 19.63 48.38 10.50
C VAL A 19 19.13 47.03 11.03
N GLN A 20 17.84 46.97 11.37
CA GLN A 20 17.17 45.71 11.57
C GLN A 20 16.99 45.04 10.22
N GLN A 21 17.85 44.09 9.90
CA GLN A 21 17.60 43.12 8.84
C GLN A 21 16.34 42.33 9.22
N LYS A 22 15.21 42.63 8.61
CA LYS A 22 14.05 41.75 8.55
C LYS A 22 14.46 40.49 7.80
N VAL A 23 14.79 39.42 8.51
CA VAL A 23 14.84 38.08 7.96
C VAL A 23 13.40 37.71 7.63
N SER A 24 13.00 37.89 6.38
CA SER A 24 11.74 37.34 5.88
C SER A 24 11.91 35.82 5.88
N LYS A 25 11.31 35.15 6.83
CA LYS A 25 11.06 33.71 6.74
C LYS A 25 10.03 33.51 5.63
N ASN A 26 10.49 33.39 4.39
CA ASN A 26 9.71 32.76 3.34
C ASN A 26 9.60 31.28 3.72
N SER A 27 8.59 30.91 4.47
CA SER A 27 8.07 29.55 4.47
C SER A 27 7.41 29.37 3.12
N GLU A 28 8.16 28.93 2.12
CA GLU A 28 7.56 28.28 0.96
C GLU A 28 6.79 27.09 1.50
N VAL A 29 5.47 27.25 1.62
CA VAL A 29 4.55 26.13 1.73
C VAL A 29 4.74 25.35 0.43
N MET A 30 5.55 24.30 0.48
CA MET A 30 5.64 23.38 -0.65
C MET A 30 4.21 22.93 -0.96
N LYS A 31 3.69 23.36 -2.12
CA LYS A 31 2.41 22.88 -2.62
C LYS A 31 2.58 21.38 -2.84
N THR A 32 2.03 20.58 -1.94
CA THR A 32 1.99 19.13 -2.14
C THR A 32 1.30 18.85 -3.45
N ASN A 33 1.99 18.13 -4.34
CA ASN A 33 1.41 17.67 -5.59
C ASN A 33 0.20 16.78 -5.23
N THR A 34 -0.98 17.10 -5.72
CA THR A 34 -2.23 16.37 -5.50
C THR A 34 -2.62 15.50 -6.68
N SER A 35 -1.73 15.34 -7.67
CA SER A 35 -1.99 14.48 -8.83
C SER A 35 -2.27 13.04 -8.41
N THR A 36 -3.18 12.42 -9.11
CA THR A 36 -3.46 10.99 -8.96
C THR A 36 -2.74 10.23 -10.08
N ILE A 37 -2.01 9.18 -9.74
CA ILE A 37 -1.46 8.24 -10.71
C ILE A 37 -2.15 6.89 -10.61
N ARG A 38 -2.11 6.12 -11.71
CA ARG A 38 -2.41 4.69 -11.76
C ARG A 38 -1.09 3.93 -11.75
N LEU A 39 -0.89 3.06 -10.76
CA LEU A 39 0.28 2.20 -10.64
C LEU A 39 -0.12 0.77 -10.96
N ILE A 40 0.36 0.23 -12.07
CA ILE A 40 0.21 -1.19 -12.39
C ILE A 40 1.37 -1.93 -11.73
N TYR A 41 1.07 -2.78 -10.75
CA TYR A 41 2.10 -3.48 -10.01
C TYR A 41 1.84 -5.00 -10.02
N PRO A 42 2.17 -5.69 -11.14
CA PRO A 42 1.76 -7.07 -11.39
C PRO A 42 2.64 -8.10 -10.66
N GLN A 43 3.05 -7.82 -9.41
CA GLN A 43 3.87 -8.71 -8.59
C GLN A 43 3.08 -9.98 -8.23
N TRP A 44 3.72 -11.12 -8.40
CA TRP A 44 3.16 -12.44 -8.11
C TRP A 44 4.08 -13.27 -7.22
N GLN A 45 5.30 -12.81 -7.02
CA GLN A 45 6.33 -13.53 -6.28
C GLN A 45 6.08 -13.56 -4.77
N GLY A 46 5.25 -12.67 -4.26
CA GLY A 46 4.88 -12.64 -2.85
C GLY A 46 4.09 -13.87 -2.38
N GLY A 47 3.41 -14.58 -3.30
CA GLY A 47 2.63 -15.77 -3.00
C GLY A 47 3.21 -17.06 -3.58
N ASN A 48 2.85 -18.23 -3.00
CA ASN A 48 3.10 -19.54 -3.58
C ASN A 48 1.85 -20.04 -4.33
N VAL A 49 1.37 -19.21 -5.26
CA VAL A 49 0.07 -19.34 -5.95
C VAL A 49 -0.09 -20.70 -6.64
N ALA A 50 0.97 -21.22 -7.26
CA ALA A 50 0.90 -22.51 -7.95
C ALA A 50 0.50 -23.68 -7.04
N ALA A 51 0.81 -23.60 -5.75
CA ALA A 51 0.39 -24.61 -4.76
C ALA A 51 -1.06 -24.45 -4.29
N MET A 52 -1.66 -23.26 -4.53
CA MET A 52 -2.98 -22.90 -3.99
C MET A 52 -4.11 -23.01 -5.02
N VAL A 53 -3.79 -23.11 -6.33
CA VAL A 53 -4.78 -23.17 -7.42
C VAL A 53 -4.56 -24.40 -8.31
N PRO A 54 -4.76 -25.61 -7.77
CA PRO A 54 -4.50 -26.87 -8.49
C PRO A 54 -5.37 -27.07 -9.72
N GLU A 55 -6.47 -26.33 -9.86
CA GLU A 55 -7.32 -26.33 -11.04
C GLU A 55 -6.69 -25.66 -12.27
N VAL A 56 -5.67 -24.83 -12.09
CA VAL A 56 -4.82 -24.30 -13.16
C VAL A 56 -3.71 -25.33 -13.44
N LYS A 57 -3.78 -26.02 -14.57
CA LYS A 57 -2.94 -27.18 -14.87
C LYS A 57 -1.46 -26.84 -15.03
N ASP A 58 -1.17 -25.68 -15.63
CA ASP A 58 0.19 -25.21 -15.79
C ASP A 58 0.63 -24.45 -14.54
N PRO A 59 1.63 -24.97 -13.77
CA PRO A 59 2.13 -24.27 -12.58
C PRO A 59 2.69 -22.87 -12.90
N ASP A 60 3.24 -22.67 -14.09
CA ASP A 60 3.78 -21.38 -14.52
C ASP A 60 2.65 -20.37 -14.76
N ASP A 61 1.55 -20.81 -15.30
CA ASP A 61 0.34 -20.00 -15.47
C ASP A 61 -0.31 -19.69 -14.13
N ALA A 62 -0.36 -20.65 -13.21
CA ALA A 62 -0.83 -20.43 -11.87
C ALA A 62 0.06 -19.40 -11.14
N ALA A 63 1.37 -19.57 -11.17
CA ALA A 63 2.32 -18.66 -10.53
C ALA A 63 2.17 -17.22 -11.03
N ARG A 64 1.99 -17.03 -12.34
CA ARG A 64 1.82 -15.71 -12.98
C ARG A 64 0.36 -15.22 -13.05
N GLY A 65 -0.56 -15.90 -12.38
CA GLY A 65 -1.98 -15.52 -12.39
C GLY A 65 -2.20 -14.07 -11.99
N TYR A 66 -1.54 -13.61 -10.93
CA TYR A 66 -1.63 -12.22 -10.47
C TYR A 66 -1.02 -11.23 -11.49
N TYR A 67 0.01 -11.62 -12.24
CA TYR A 67 0.53 -10.78 -13.31
C TYR A 67 -0.52 -10.52 -14.39
N LEU A 68 -1.18 -11.56 -14.85
CA LEU A 68 -2.29 -11.46 -15.80
C LEU A 68 -3.51 -10.73 -15.21
N GLY A 69 -3.78 -10.98 -13.92
CA GLY A 69 -4.87 -10.34 -13.19
C GLY A 69 -4.70 -8.83 -13.09
N ALA A 70 -3.50 -8.35 -12.79
CA ALA A 70 -3.22 -6.91 -12.76
C ALA A 70 -3.44 -6.24 -14.12
N GLN A 71 -3.06 -6.91 -15.22
CA GLN A 71 -3.32 -6.42 -16.58
C GLN A 71 -4.82 -6.41 -16.91
N LEU A 72 -5.56 -7.42 -16.45
CA LEU A 72 -7.01 -7.45 -16.60
C LEU A 72 -7.70 -6.35 -15.80
N LEU A 73 -7.25 -6.08 -14.57
CA LEU A 73 -7.76 -4.95 -13.78
C LEU A 73 -7.51 -3.62 -14.50
N ASP A 74 -6.31 -3.42 -15.07
CA ASP A 74 -6.01 -2.20 -15.84
C ASP A 74 -6.94 -2.04 -17.05
N PHE A 75 -7.21 -3.13 -17.77
CA PHE A 75 -8.13 -3.13 -18.91
C PHE A 75 -9.58 -2.82 -18.50
N LEU A 76 -10.04 -3.34 -17.36
CA LEU A 76 -11.43 -3.21 -16.91
C LEU A 76 -11.69 -1.91 -16.15
N ALA A 77 -10.69 -1.39 -15.43
CA ALA A 77 -10.87 -0.22 -14.58
C ALA A 77 -11.07 1.05 -15.42
N PRO A 78 -12.04 1.92 -15.08
CA PRO A 78 -12.21 3.20 -15.74
C PRO A 78 -10.91 3.99 -15.78
N CYS A 79 -10.59 4.58 -16.93
CA CYS A 79 -9.41 5.43 -17.09
C CYS A 79 -9.84 6.90 -17.18
N GLY A 80 -9.51 7.68 -16.14
CA GLY A 80 -9.84 9.11 -16.05
C GLY A 80 -8.73 10.04 -16.56
N GLY A 81 -7.79 9.53 -17.37
CA GLY A 81 -6.65 10.32 -17.90
C GLY A 81 -5.50 10.49 -16.89
N GLN A 82 -5.47 9.70 -15.80
CA GLN A 82 -4.35 9.68 -14.88
C GLN A 82 -3.08 9.16 -15.60
N GLU A 83 -1.92 9.70 -15.20
CA GLU A 83 -0.64 9.09 -15.56
C GLU A 83 -0.60 7.63 -15.11
N THR A 84 -0.22 6.73 -16.01
CA THR A 84 -0.10 5.30 -15.71
C THR A 84 1.37 4.92 -15.68
N LEU A 85 1.81 4.35 -14.56
CA LEU A 85 3.13 3.80 -14.36
C LEU A 85 3.03 2.29 -14.19
N THR A 86 3.97 1.54 -14.77
CA THR A 86 4.02 0.08 -14.62
C THR A 86 5.33 -0.32 -13.98
N VAL A 87 5.23 -0.96 -12.80
CA VAL A 87 6.40 -1.48 -12.09
C VAL A 87 7.00 -2.64 -12.88
N PRO A 88 8.31 -2.63 -13.16
CA PRO A 88 8.97 -3.72 -13.87
C PRO A 88 9.02 -4.98 -12.99
N VAL A 89 8.11 -5.91 -13.24
CA VAL A 89 8.03 -7.19 -12.54
C VAL A 89 8.53 -8.30 -13.45
N SER A 90 9.40 -9.17 -12.91
CA SER A 90 9.92 -10.31 -13.64
C SER A 90 8.82 -11.33 -13.92
N THR A 91 8.72 -11.76 -15.19
CA THR A 91 7.87 -12.89 -15.61
C THR A 91 8.61 -14.22 -15.61
N GLN A 92 9.91 -14.22 -15.30
CA GLN A 92 10.72 -15.43 -15.21
C GLN A 92 10.37 -16.18 -13.93
N ILE A 93 9.99 -17.44 -14.06
CA ILE A 93 9.63 -18.26 -12.89
C ILE A 93 10.90 -18.69 -12.16
N GLY A 94 11.88 -19.26 -12.84
CA GLY A 94 13.13 -19.70 -12.22
C GLY A 94 12.91 -20.67 -11.05
N GLU A 95 13.95 -20.93 -10.30
CA GLU A 95 13.87 -21.70 -9.06
C GLU A 95 13.43 -20.78 -7.92
N ARG A 96 12.26 -21.05 -7.36
CA ARG A 96 11.71 -20.32 -6.21
C ARG A 96 12.48 -20.65 -4.94
N ARG A 97 12.99 -19.65 -4.25
CA ARG A 97 13.84 -19.84 -3.06
C ARG A 97 13.40 -18.98 -1.89
N VAL A 98 13.42 -19.61 -0.70
CA VAL A 98 13.27 -18.88 0.55
C VAL A 98 14.66 -18.36 0.97
N THR A 99 14.75 -17.05 1.21
CA THR A 99 15.96 -16.38 1.71
C THR A 99 15.56 -15.55 2.94
N ASP A 100 16.26 -15.77 4.04
CA ASP A 100 15.99 -15.10 5.33
C ASP A 100 14.49 -15.14 5.72
N GLY A 101 13.83 -16.27 5.47
CA GLY A 101 12.43 -16.52 5.80
C GLY A 101 11.41 -15.96 4.80
N VAL A 102 11.84 -15.38 3.67
CA VAL A 102 10.95 -14.82 2.65
C VAL A 102 11.16 -15.50 1.30
N LEU A 103 10.07 -15.98 0.69
CA LEU A 103 10.06 -16.57 -0.65
C LEU A 103 10.38 -15.49 -1.69
N ASP A 104 11.30 -15.80 -2.61
CA ASP A 104 11.77 -14.91 -3.68
C ASP A 104 12.23 -13.51 -3.22
N ARG A 105 12.68 -13.38 -1.97
CA ARG A 105 13.06 -12.12 -1.34
C ARG A 105 13.89 -11.18 -2.23
N ASN A 106 14.88 -11.71 -2.94
CA ASN A 106 15.77 -10.88 -3.76
C ASN A 106 15.05 -10.29 -5.00
N VAL A 107 14.06 -10.99 -5.53
CA VAL A 107 13.22 -10.49 -6.63
C VAL A 107 12.32 -9.39 -6.11
N ILE A 108 11.63 -9.65 -4.99
CA ILE A 108 10.74 -8.68 -4.32
C ILE A 108 11.51 -7.41 -3.95
N LEU A 109 12.70 -7.52 -3.36
CA LEU A 109 13.54 -6.37 -3.02
C LEU A 109 13.88 -5.50 -4.24
N ARG A 110 14.18 -6.11 -5.40
CA ARG A 110 14.43 -5.34 -6.64
C ARG A 110 13.17 -4.61 -7.12
N GLN A 111 12.02 -5.29 -7.07
CA GLN A 111 10.74 -4.72 -7.46
C GLN A 111 10.29 -3.60 -6.51
N THR A 112 10.50 -3.77 -5.20
CA THR A 112 10.30 -2.73 -4.18
C THR A 112 11.11 -1.46 -4.49
N LYS A 113 12.40 -1.60 -4.81
CA LYS A 113 13.26 -0.48 -5.17
C LYS A 113 12.79 0.22 -6.42
N ALA A 114 12.48 -0.54 -7.49
CA ALA A 114 11.99 0.02 -8.74
C ALA A 114 10.68 0.80 -8.55
N ALA A 115 9.73 0.24 -7.81
CA ALA A 115 8.47 0.92 -7.51
C ALA A 115 8.69 2.22 -6.73
N LEU A 116 9.58 2.20 -5.72
CA LEU A 116 9.88 3.38 -4.92
C LEU A 116 10.59 4.48 -5.73
N GLU A 117 11.51 4.11 -6.62
CA GLU A 117 12.18 5.06 -7.54
C GLU A 117 11.17 5.73 -8.48
N MET A 118 10.24 4.96 -9.04
CA MET A 118 9.18 5.49 -9.90
C MET A 118 8.28 6.48 -9.15
N LEU A 119 7.85 6.15 -7.94
CA LEU A 119 7.03 7.04 -7.12
C LEU A 119 7.78 8.32 -6.70
N ARG A 120 9.07 8.22 -6.39
CA ARG A 120 9.90 9.40 -6.09
C ARG A 120 10.09 10.31 -7.31
N ALA A 121 10.20 9.72 -8.50
CA ALA A 121 10.36 10.50 -9.74
C ALA A 121 9.07 11.21 -10.17
N SER A 122 7.90 10.55 -10.02
CA SER A 122 6.59 11.11 -10.36
C SER A 122 6.03 12.03 -9.27
N ASP A 123 6.43 11.85 -8.02
CA ASP A 123 5.97 12.59 -6.82
C ASP A 123 4.43 12.72 -6.70
N PRO A 124 3.64 11.64 -6.83
CA PRO A 124 2.19 11.73 -6.81
C PRO A 124 1.65 12.07 -5.42
N GLY A 125 0.49 12.76 -5.40
CA GLY A 125 -0.27 12.99 -4.17
C GLY A 125 -1.26 11.88 -3.86
N ARG A 126 -1.73 11.17 -4.89
CA ARG A 126 -2.65 10.03 -4.75
C ARG A 126 -2.24 8.89 -5.65
N ILE A 127 -2.44 7.66 -5.19
CA ILE A 127 -2.04 6.46 -5.93
C ILE A 127 -3.19 5.47 -5.96
N VAL A 128 -3.58 5.05 -7.18
CA VAL A 128 -4.43 3.87 -7.39
C VAL A 128 -3.53 2.75 -7.87
N THR A 129 -3.36 1.69 -7.07
CA THR A 129 -2.57 0.52 -7.44
C THR A 129 -3.49 -0.58 -7.94
N LEU A 130 -3.26 -1.03 -9.16
CA LEU A 130 -3.89 -2.24 -9.71
C LEU A 130 -2.85 -3.34 -9.64
N GLY A 131 -3.06 -4.25 -8.71
CA GLY A 131 -1.99 -5.08 -8.22
C GLY A 131 -2.00 -6.52 -8.65
N GLY A 132 -0.98 -7.15 -8.18
CA GLY A 132 -0.73 -8.55 -8.03
C GLY A 132 -1.08 -9.01 -6.62
N ASP A 133 -0.11 -9.57 -5.91
CA ASP A 133 -0.30 -10.02 -4.52
C ASP A 133 -0.45 -8.84 -3.52
N CYS A 134 -0.90 -9.11 -2.28
CA CYS A 134 -1.17 -8.07 -1.27
C CYS A 134 0.01 -7.15 -0.99
N SER A 135 1.25 -7.65 -1.15
CA SER A 135 2.45 -6.87 -0.84
C SER A 135 2.69 -5.68 -1.80
N VAL A 136 1.93 -5.58 -2.91
CA VAL A 136 1.99 -4.41 -3.81
C VAL A 136 1.52 -3.12 -3.14
N SER A 137 0.82 -3.21 -2.01
CA SER A 137 0.43 -2.06 -1.18
C SER A 137 1.58 -1.48 -0.36
N VAL A 138 2.62 -2.26 -0.07
CA VAL A 138 3.67 -1.87 0.88
C VAL A 138 4.39 -0.59 0.44
N VAL A 139 4.84 -0.53 -0.82
CA VAL A 139 5.57 0.62 -1.34
C VAL A 139 4.70 1.88 -1.45
N PRO A 140 3.53 1.86 -2.14
CA PRO A 140 2.71 3.06 -2.28
C PRO A 140 2.18 3.57 -0.93
N PHE A 141 1.84 2.70 0.01
CA PHE A 141 1.32 3.12 1.32
C PHE A 141 2.40 3.75 2.19
N THR A 142 3.58 3.13 2.28
CA THR A 142 4.70 3.72 3.05
C THR A 142 5.23 5.00 2.40
N TYR A 143 5.18 5.11 1.06
CA TYR A 143 5.49 6.35 0.34
C TYR A 143 4.50 7.47 0.72
N LEU A 144 3.19 7.20 0.70
CA LEU A 144 2.17 8.18 1.07
C LEU A 144 2.24 8.54 2.55
N ALA A 145 2.51 7.57 3.44
CA ALA A 145 2.73 7.83 4.85
C ALA A 145 3.91 8.79 5.08
N ALA A 146 5.04 8.60 4.39
CA ALA A 146 6.19 9.50 4.44
C ALA A 146 5.84 10.89 3.88
N LYS A 147 5.18 10.94 2.70
CA LYS A 147 4.79 12.19 2.03
C LYS A 147 3.89 13.07 2.91
N TYR A 148 3.02 12.46 3.68
CA TYR A 148 2.07 13.16 4.56
C TYR A 148 2.49 13.17 6.04
N GLY A 149 3.77 12.88 6.34
CA GLY A 149 4.31 12.98 7.70
C GLY A 149 3.62 12.08 8.73
N GLY A 150 3.10 10.92 8.30
CA GLY A 150 2.39 9.98 9.16
C GLY A 150 0.92 10.35 9.46
N ASP A 151 0.37 11.40 8.85
CA ASP A 151 -1.05 11.75 8.94
C ASP A 151 -1.92 10.90 7.99
N VAL A 152 -1.69 9.59 8.02
CA VAL A 152 -2.38 8.60 7.17
C VAL A 152 -2.78 7.41 8.02
N ALA A 153 -4.05 7.01 7.95
CA ALA A 153 -4.54 5.74 8.47
C ALA A 153 -4.57 4.68 7.36
N MET A 154 -4.56 3.41 7.72
CA MET A 154 -4.65 2.29 6.81
C MET A 154 -5.89 1.44 7.12
N VAL A 155 -6.75 1.25 6.14
CA VAL A 155 -7.83 0.27 6.18
C VAL A 155 -7.47 -0.89 5.26
N TRP A 156 -7.37 -2.08 5.84
CA TRP A 156 -7.02 -3.32 5.16
C TRP A 156 -8.28 -4.18 5.03
N ILE A 157 -8.88 -4.18 3.83
CA ILE A 157 -10.11 -4.92 3.51
C ILE A 157 -9.71 -6.26 2.94
N ASP A 158 -9.83 -7.32 3.74
CA ASP A 158 -9.21 -8.61 3.46
C ASP A 158 -9.83 -9.70 4.34
N ALA A 159 -9.87 -10.96 3.87
CA ALA A 159 -10.20 -12.11 4.69
C ALA A 159 -9.13 -12.42 5.74
N HIS A 160 -7.88 -12.01 5.48
CA HIS A 160 -6.68 -12.29 6.25
C HIS A 160 -6.06 -11.01 6.85
N PRO A 161 -5.24 -11.10 7.91
CA PRO A 161 -4.62 -9.92 8.51
C PRO A 161 -3.26 -9.55 7.91
N ASP A 162 -2.64 -10.40 7.12
CA ASP A 162 -1.33 -10.22 6.48
C ASP A 162 -0.21 -9.74 7.42
N ILE A 163 -0.18 -10.29 8.62
CA ILE A 163 0.77 -9.96 9.67
C ILE A 163 1.76 -11.08 9.99
N THR A 164 2.07 -11.97 9.04
CA THR A 164 3.14 -12.95 9.22
C THR A 164 4.51 -12.27 9.27
N LEU A 165 5.52 -13.00 9.70
CA LEU A 165 6.89 -12.54 9.83
C LEU A 165 7.85 -13.55 9.17
N PRO A 166 9.04 -13.13 8.75
CA PRO A 166 10.09 -14.04 8.32
C PRO A 166 10.38 -15.10 9.39
N GLY A 167 10.36 -16.38 8.99
CA GLY A 167 10.52 -17.50 9.91
C GLY A 167 9.21 -18.14 10.36
N ASP A 168 8.06 -17.53 10.10
CA ASP A 168 6.77 -18.21 10.22
C ASP A 168 6.68 -19.37 9.20
N PRO A 169 5.85 -20.39 9.43
CA PRO A 169 5.76 -21.56 8.55
C PRO A 169 5.45 -21.24 7.09
N TYR A 170 4.67 -20.19 6.82
CA TYR A 170 4.41 -19.72 5.46
C TYR A 170 5.33 -18.55 5.11
N PRO A 171 6.24 -18.70 4.11
CA PRO A 171 7.25 -17.69 3.78
C PRO A 171 6.80 -16.68 2.72
N GLY A 172 5.51 -16.66 2.33
CA GLY A 172 4.98 -15.73 1.34
C GLY A 172 4.98 -14.29 1.82
N TYR A 173 5.58 -13.39 1.04
CA TYR A 173 5.71 -11.98 1.43
C TYR A 173 4.37 -11.25 1.40
N HIS A 174 3.39 -11.70 0.61
CA HIS A 174 2.05 -11.12 0.61
C HIS A 174 1.43 -11.17 2.00
N ALA A 175 1.54 -12.31 2.69
CA ALA A 175 1.05 -12.47 4.06
C ALA A 175 1.87 -11.67 5.11
N MET A 176 2.94 -10.99 4.72
CA MET A 176 3.76 -10.10 5.55
C MET A 176 3.52 -8.61 5.24
N ALA A 177 2.54 -8.28 4.40
CA ALA A 177 2.37 -6.93 3.86
C ALA A 177 2.10 -5.90 4.95
N VAL A 178 1.21 -6.19 5.89
CA VAL A 178 0.89 -5.26 6.98
C VAL A 178 2.05 -5.13 7.97
N THR A 179 2.75 -6.22 8.32
CA THR A 179 3.94 -6.14 9.17
C THR A 179 5.05 -5.33 8.51
N ALA A 180 5.26 -5.48 7.20
CA ALA A 180 6.20 -4.66 6.45
C ALA A 180 5.82 -3.17 6.50
N CYS A 181 4.53 -2.83 6.32
CA CYS A 181 4.04 -1.46 6.48
C CYS A 181 4.26 -0.90 7.89
N MET A 182 4.30 -1.74 8.92
CA MET A 182 4.63 -1.34 10.30
C MET A 182 6.12 -1.27 10.59
N GLY A 183 6.99 -1.52 9.60
CA GLY A 183 8.44 -1.53 9.78
C GLY A 183 8.98 -2.83 10.39
N HIS A 184 8.19 -3.91 10.37
CA HIS A 184 8.59 -5.24 10.80
C HIS A 184 8.77 -6.16 9.58
N GLY A 185 9.54 -7.24 9.71
CA GLY A 185 9.71 -8.22 8.64
C GLY A 185 11.15 -8.34 8.14
N ASP A 186 11.35 -8.57 6.84
CA ASP A 186 12.71 -8.69 6.26
C ASP A 186 13.47 -7.36 6.36
N ALA A 187 14.61 -7.38 7.07
CA ALA A 187 15.38 -6.18 7.37
C ALA A 187 15.84 -5.41 6.12
N LYS A 188 16.11 -6.10 4.99
CA LYS A 188 16.57 -5.45 3.77
C LYS A 188 15.43 -4.78 3.01
N ILE A 189 14.25 -5.39 3.02
CA ILE A 189 13.06 -4.79 2.40
C ILE A 189 12.60 -3.60 3.24
N VAL A 190 12.47 -3.78 4.56
CA VAL A 190 12.04 -2.72 5.49
C VAL A 190 12.97 -1.51 5.45
N ALA A 191 14.29 -1.72 5.29
CA ALA A 191 15.26 -0.62 5.19
C ALA A 191 15.07 0.27 3.95
N GLU A 192 14.38 -0.18 2.92
CA GLU A 192 14.08 0.63 1.73
C GLU A 192 12.78 1.46 1.91
N LEU A 193 11.91 1.06 2.83
CA LEU A 193 10.60 1.69 3.00
C LEU A 193 10.71 3.07 3.66
N PRO A 194 10.03 4.09 3.12
CA PRO A 194 10.25 5.47 3.54
C PRO A 194 9.58 5.86 4.87
N ALA A 195 8.60 5.08 5.33
CA ALA A 195 7.90 5.29 6.61
C ALA A 195 7.32 3.98 7.13
N ALA A 196 6.88 4.00 8.40
CA ALA A 196 6.14 2.92 9.02
C ALA A 196 4.80 3.44 9.57
N PHE A 197 3.78 2.58 9.57
CA PHE A 197 2.48 2.86 10.17
C PHE A 197 2.49 2.50 11.66
N ASP A 198 1.85 3.35 12.46
CA ASP A 198 1.50 3.00 13.83
C ASP A 198 0.33 1.99 13.82
N PRO A 199 0.44 0.86 14.54
CA PRO A 199 -0.65 -0.12 14.61
C PRO A 199 -2.01 0.47 15.03
N SER A 200 -2.03 1.52 15.86
CA SER A 200 -3.27 2.20 16.27
C SER A 200 -4.00 2.91 15.12
N LYS A 201 -3.33 3.14 14.00
CA LYS A 201 -3.88 3.75 12.77
C LYS A 201 -4.24 2.69 11.72
N ILE A 202 -4.28 1.41 12.08
CA ILE A 202 -4.62 0.31 11.19
C ILE A 202 -5.95 -0.31 11.63
N LEU A 203 -6.82 -0.59 10.66
CA LEU A 203 -8.06 -1.33 10.86
C LEU A 203 -8.17 -2.44 9.81
N PHE A 204 -8.47 -3.65 10.24
CA PHE A 204 -8.87 -4.73 9.37
C PHE A 204 -10.39 -4.71 9.17
N VAL A 205 -10.85 -4.93 7.93
CA VAL A 205 -12.28 -5.01 7.59
C VAL A 205 -12.52 -6.28 6.77
N GLY A 206 -13.50 -7.07 7.16
CA GLY A 206 -13.80 -8.36 6.52
C GLY A 206 -12.97 -9.51 7.04
N LEU A 207 -12.08 -9.25 8.03
CA LEU A 207 -11.21 -10.25 8.61
C LEU A 207 -12.01 -11.38 9.28
N ARG A 208 -11.77 -12.61 8.82
CA ARG A 208 -12.46 -13.82 9.31
C ARG A 208 -11.55 -15.05 9.41
N ASN A 209 -10.38 -15.02 8.75
CA ASN A 209 -9.43 -16.12 8.76
C ASN A 209 -8.03 -15.66 9.18
N TRP A 210 -7.53 -16.17 10.29
CA TRP A 210 -6.15 -15.92 10.78
C TRP A 210 -5.21 -17.06 10.40
N GLU A 211 -5.72 -18.10 9.70
CA GLU A 211 -5.00 -19.33 9.37
C GLU A 211 -4.45 -20.10 10.59
N ARG A 212 -3.86 -19.39 11.57
CA ARG A 212 -3.22 -19.97 12.76
C ARG A 212 -3.43 -19.12 14.01
N GLY A 213 -3.44 -19.80 15.14
CA GLY A 213 -3.65 -19.16 16.46
C GLY A 213 -2.58 -18.12 16.81
N GLU A 214 -1.33 -18.34 16.41
CA GLU A 214 -0.23 -17.40 16.64
C GLU A 214 -0.40 -16.09 15.88
N ILE A 215 -1.01 -16.11 14.69
CA ILE A 215 -1.31 -14.88 13.93
C ILE A 215 -2.41 -14.08 14.64
N LYS A 216 -3.44 -14.76 15.15
CA LYS A 216 -4.48 -14.10 15.96
C LYS A 216 -3.91 -13.50 17.24
N ALA A 217 -3.02 -14.20 17.91
CA ALA A 217 -2.33 -13.68 19.11
C ALA A 217 -1.47 -12.46 18.76
N ARG A 218 -0.79 -12.47 17.62
CA ARG A 218 0.03 -11.34 17.12
C ARG A 218 -0.81 -10.10 16.83
N GLN A 219 -2.01 -10.26 16.22
CA GLN A 219 -2.94 -9.14 16.04
C GLN A 219 -3.31 -8.51 17.38
N HIS A 220 -3.64 -9.34 18.40
CA HIS A 220 -3.94 -8.85 19.75
C HIS A 220 -2.74 -8.14 20.38
N GLN A 221 -1.53 -8.65 20.20
CA GLN A 221 -0.30 -8.04 20.69
C GLN A 221 -0.05 -6.67 20.07
N TYR A 222 -0.32 -6.50 18.77
CA TYR A 222 -0.23 -5.20 18.09
C TYR A 222 -1.39 -4.27 18.44
N GLY A 223 -2.47 -4.77 19.03
CA GLY A 223 -3.67 -3.97 19.35
C GLY A 223 -4.46 -3.51 18.14
N ILE A 224 -4.27 -4.15 16.98
CA ILE A 224 -4.98 -3.80 15.75
C ILE A 224 -6.42 -4.28 15.84
N LYS A 225 -7.37 -3.36 15.64
CA LYS A 225 -8.80 -3.66 15.62
C LYS A 225 -9.22 -4.28 14.29
N HIS A 226 -10.33 -5.01 14.33
CA HIS A 226 -10.95 -5.53 13.10
C HIS A 226 -12.47 -5.40 13.17
N LEU A 227 -13.09 -5.44 12.00
CA LEU A 227 -14.52 -5.58 11.77
C LEU A 227 -14.74 -6.82 10.91
N THR A 228 -15.67 -7.67 11.30
CA THR A 228 -16.06 -8.88 10.55
C THR A 228 -16.96 -8.53 9.36
N PRO A 229 -17.17 -9.44 8.40
CA PRO A 229 -18.16 -9.21 7.34
C PRO A 229 -19.56 -8.88 7.85
N GLU A 230 -20.02 -9.53 8.93
CA GLU A 230 -21.34 -9.26 9.52
C GLU A 230 -21.45 -7.86 10.10
N GLU A 231 -20.38 -7.36 10.76
CA GLU A 231 -20.37 -6.04 11.37
C GLU A 231 -20.44 -4.89 10.34
N VAL A 232 -20.09 -5.17 9.09
CA VAL A 232 -20.15 -4.19 7.98
C VAL A 232 -21.17 -4.58 6.91
N ALA A 233 -22.00 -5.60 7.14
CA ALA A 233 -22.96 -6.07 6.13
C ALA A 233 -24.06 -5.04 5.83
N ALA A 234 -24.69 -4.47 6.85
CA ALA A 234 -25.82 -3.58 6.72
C ALA A 234 -25.42 -2.11 6.57
N ASP A 235 -24.42 -1.66 7.33
CA ASP A 235 -23.97 -0.27 7.39
C ASP A 235 -22.45 -0.17 7.64
N SER A 236 -21.94 1.04 7.76
CA SER A 236 -20.53 1.33 8.03
C SER A 236 -20.33 2.13 9.33
N ASP A 237 -21.25 2.09 10.27
CA ASP A 237 -21.22 2.95 11.45
C ASP A 237 -20.00 2.67 12.35
N ALA A 238 -19.65 1.41 12.56
CA ALA A 238 -18.48 1.01 13.33
C ALA A 238 -17.17 1.48 12.65
N LEU A 239 -17.09 1.37 11.32
CA LEU A 239 -15.97 1.88 10.52
C LEU A 239 -15.87 3.41 10.63
N ARG A 240 -16.97 4.14 10.46
CA ARG A 240 -17.00 5.61 10.58
C ARG A 240 -16.60 6.07 11.98
N ALA A 241 -17.03 5.37 13.02
CA ALA A 241 -16.63 5.65 14.40
C ALA A 241 -15.09 5.49 14.57
N TRP A 242 -14.52 4.43 14.02
CA TRP A 242 -13.06 4.23 14.05
C TRP A 242 -12.34 5.32 13.26
N LEU A 243 -12.76 5.65 12.03
CA LEU A 243 -12.16 6.69 11.20
C LEU A 243 -12.13 8.05 11.93
N LYS A 244 -13.19 8.41 12.66
CA LYS A 244 -13.23 9.65 13.46
C LYS A 244 -12.22 9.65 14.61
N SER A 245 -11.86 8.48 15.14
CA SER A 245 -10.98 8.33 16.31
C SER A 245 -9.53 7.97 15.98
N CYS A 246 -9.21 7.58 14.74
CA CYS A 246 -7.89 7.05 14.37
C CYS A 246 -6.75 8.08 14.35
N GLY A 247 -7.06 9.38 14.54
CA GLY A 247 -6.05 10.43 14.64
C GLY A 247 -5.32 10.77 13.33
N ALA A 248 -5.91 10.43 12.17
CA ALA A 248 -5.37 10.77 10.86
C ALA A 248 -6.41 11.51 10.01
N SER A 249 -5.99 12.45 9.16
CA SER A 249 -6.86 13.16 8.22
C SER A 249 -6.99 12.46 6.87
N LYS A 250 -6.02 11.61 6.54
CA LYS A 250 -5.92 10.86 5.28
C LYS A 250 -6.02 9.38 5.51
N VAL A 251 -6.34 8.64 4.45
CA VAL A 251 -6.47 7.19 4.51
C VAL A 251 -5.93 6.55 3.24
N VAL A 252 -5.29 5.39 3.41
CA VAL A 252 -5.02 4.43 2.34
C VAL A 252 -5.90 3.20 2.55
N VAL A 253 -6.38 2.62 1.46
CA VAL A 253 -7.26 1.44 1.46
C VAL A 253 -6.62 0.34 0.65
N HIS A 254 -6.39 -0.79 1.28
CA HIS A 254 -6.12 -2.05 0.60
C HIS A 254 -7.45 -2.79 0.42
N PHE A 255 -7.69 -3.28 -0.77
CA PHE A 255 -8.81 -4.16 -1.10
C PHE A 255 -8.25 -5.44 -1.71
N ASP A 256 -8.18 -6.49 -0.88
CA ASP A 256 -7.97 -7.85 -1.35
C ASP A 256 -9.28 -8.41 -1.90
N MET A 257 -9.23 -8.97 -3.11
CA MET A 257 -10.42 -9.54 -3.73
C MET A 257 -10.89 -10.84 -3.04
N ASP A 258 -10.10 -11.44 -2.15
CA ASP A 258 -10.51 -12.63 -1.38
C ASP A 258 -11.42 -12.31 -0.18
N VAL A 259 -11.55 -11.02 0.17
CA VAL A 259 -12.56 -10.59 1.15
C VAL A 259 -13.98 -10.88 0.67
N LEU A 260 -14.17 -10.95 -0.66
CA LEU A 260 -15.48 -11.20 -1.26
C LEU A 260 -15.99 -12.59 -0.93
N ASP A 261 -17.32 -12.70 -0.82
CA ASP A 261 -17.99 -13.98 -0.63
C ASP A 261 -17.84 -14.84 -1.88
N PRO A 262 -17.19 -16.01 -1.81
CA PRO A 262 -17.02 -16.89 -2.97
C PRO A 262 -18.34 -17.45 -3.50
N ALA A 263 -19.43 -17.39 -2.74
CA ALA A 263 -20.77 -17.71 -3.24
C ALA A 263 -21.30 -16.64 -4.20
N GLU A 264 -20.78 -15.42 -4.19
CA GLU A 264 -21.12 -14.34 -5.11
C GLU A 264 -20.12 -14.28 -6.27
N ILE A 265 -18.82 -14.27 -5.97
CA ILE A 265 -17.75 -14.23 -6.97
C ILE A 265 -16.46 -14.86 -6.45
N VAL A 266 -15.80 -15.66 -7.28
CA VAL A 266 -14.45 -16.17 -7.01
C VAL A 266 -13.44 -15.37 -7.82
N ALA A 267 -12.90 -14.32 -7.23
CA ALA A 267 -12.04 -13.36 -7.90
C ALA A 267 -10.56 -13.48 -7.53
N ALA A 268 -10.25 -14.10 -6.38
CA ALA A 268 -8.90 -14.25 -5.83
C ALA A 268 -8.47 -15.72 -5.70
N VAL A 269 -7.28 -15.96 -5.17
CA VAL A 269 -6.80 -17.31 -4.80
C VAL A 269 -7.55 -17.81 -3.58
N GLY A 270 -7.65 -17.01 -2.52
CA GLY A 270 -8.45 -17.30 -1.33
C GLY A 270 -9.94 -17.39 -1.65
N THR A 271 -10.63 -18.34 -1.00
CA THR A 271 -12.06 -18.60 -1.18
C THR A 271 -12.73 -18.90 0.16
N ASP A 272 -12.35 -18.17 1.18
CA ASP A 272 -12.94 -18.31 2.52
C ASP A 272 -14.44 -17.99 2.48
N PRO A 273 -15.29 -18.86 3.04
CA PRO A 273 -16.74 -18.65 3.02
C PRO A 273 -17.16 -17.45 3.90
N ASP A 274 -18.41 -17.06 3.75
CA ASP A 274 -19.04 -16.00 4.55
C ASP A 274 -18.34 -14.63 4.42
N GLY A 275 -17.88 -14.32 3.20
CA GLY A 275 -17.22 -13.08 2.87
C GLY A 275 -18.15 -11.88 2.73
N MET A 276 -17.54 -10.73 2.42
CA MET A 276 -18.29 -9.52 2.13
C MET A 276 -18.97 -9.59 0.77
N LYS A 277 -20.19 -9.06 0.67
CA LYS A 277 -20.85 -8.88 -0.62
C LYS A 277 -20.22 -7.71 -1.39
N ILE A 278 -20.25 -7.77 -2.72
CA ILE A 278 -19.71 -6.71 -3.61
C ILE A 278 -20.27 -5.34 -3.20
N GLU A 279 -21.56 -5.21 -3.01
CA GLU A 279 -22.20 -3.95 -2.63
C GLU A 279 -21.74 -3.45 -1.25
N ALA A 280 -21.45 -4.34 -0.31
CA ALA A 280 -20.91 -3.96 0.99
C ALA A 280 -19.48 -3.42 0.88
N VAL A 281 -18.63 -4.02 0.05
CA VAL A 281 -17.26 -3.51 -0.22
C VAL A 281 -17.31 -2.14 -0.90
N ILE A 282 -18.16 -1.98 -1.92
CA ILE A 282 -18.35 -0.70 -2.62
C ILE A 282 -18.80 0.38 -1.62
N ARG A 283 -19.80 0.09 -0.79
CA ARG A 283 -20.27 1.03 0.24
C ARG A 283 -19.16 1.39 1.22
N VAL A 284 -18.45 0.40 1.77
CA VAL A 284 -17.37 0.61 2.75
C VAL A 284 -16.29 1.54 2.18
N ILE A 285 -15.82 1.31 0.96
CA ILE A 285 -14.78 2.14 0.33
C ILE A 285 -15.30 3.57 0.08
N ASN A 286 -16.54 3.72 -0.38
CA ASN A 286 -17.14 5.04 -0.60
C ASN A 286 -17.35 5.80 0.73
N ASP A 287 -17.76 5.12 1.79
CA ASP A 287 -17.91 5.70 3.12
C ASP A 287 -16.56 6.15 3.72
N ILE A 288 -15.48 5.40 3.49
CA ILE A 288 -14.11 5.80 3.84
C ILE A 288 -13.76 7.11 3.11
N ALA A 289 -13.98 7.16 1.79
CA ALA A 289 -13.67 8.33 0.97
C ALA A 289 -14.52 9.56 1.32
N ALA A 290 -15.74 9.36 1.87
CA ALA A 290 -16.58 10.44 2.35
C ALA A 290 -16.13 11.00 3.73
N GLU A 291 -15.56 10.17 4.60
CA GLU A 291 -15.13 10.54 5.95
C GLU A 291 -13.68 11.08 5.99
N LYS A 292 -12.81 10.66 5.09
CA LYS A 292 -11.38 10.98 5.06
C LYS A 292 -10.87 11.25 3.64
N GLU A 293 -9.80 12.00 3.52
CA GLU A 293 -9.12 12.14 2.23
C GLU A 293 -8.48 10.80 1.82
N LEU A 294 -9.07 10.11 0.85
CA LEU A 294 -8.52 8.88 0.28
C LEU A 294 -7.33 9.22 -0.62
N VAL A 295 -6.13 8.90 -0.16
CA VAL A 295 -4.88 9.18 -0.89
C VAL A 295 -4.28 7.94 -1.56
N GLY A 296 -4.67 6.73 -1.15
CA GLY A 296 -4.22 5.49 -1.76
C GLY A 296 -5.33 4.45 -1.80
N LEU A 297 -5.47 3.79 -2.94
CA LEU A 297 -6.36 2.63 -3.11
C LEU A 297 -5.59 1.54 -3.85
N THR A 298 -5.49 0.37 -3.26
CA THR A 298 -4.96 -0.82 -3.93
C THR A 298 -6.08 -1.82 -4.13
N VAL A 299 -6.15 -2.41 -5.34
CA VAL A 299 -6.93 -3.62 -5.62
C VAL A 299 -5.93 -4.75 -5.84
N ALA A 300 -5.97 -5.79 -5.03
CA ALA A 300 -5.00 -6.87 -4.99
C ALA A 300 -5.61 -8.27 -5.16
N GLU A 301 -4.75 -9.24 -5.35
CA GLU A 301 -5.05 -10.69 -5.44
C GLU A 301 -5.96 -11.11 -6.62
N PRO A 302 -5.99 -10.38 -7.77
CA PRO A 302 -6.85 -10.76 -8.90
C PRO A 302 -6.37 -12.07 -9.52
N MET A 303 -7.13 -13.17 -9.34
CA MET A 303 -6.81 -14.47 -9.94
C MET A 303 -7.78 -14.79 -11.08
N PRO A 304 -7.44 -14.47 -12.33
CA PRO A 304 -8.36 -14.59 -13.46
C PRO A 304 -8.41 -16.02 -14.01
N ARG A 305 -8.88 -16.99 -13.21
CA ARG A 305 -8.94 -18.42 -13.56
C ARG A 305 -9.56 -18.70 -14.92
N THR A 306 -10.66 -18.03 -15.23
CA THR A 306 -11.33 -18.18 -16.52
C THR A 306 -10.46 -17.69 -17.68
N ALA A 307 -9.80 -16.53 -17.54
CA ALA A 307 -8.92 -15.98 -18.57
C ALA A 307 -7.69 -16.88 -18.82
N ILE A 308 -7.11 -17.44 -17.75
CA ILE A 308 -5.99 -18.39 -17.84
C ILE A 308 -6.43 -19.64 -18.64
N ARG A 309 -7.60 -20.21 -18.32
CA ARG A 309 -8.13 -21.38 -19.05
C ARG A 309 -8.45 -21.08 -20.50
N LEU A 310 -8.96 -19.89 -20.81
CA LEU A 310 -9.20 -19.46 -22.20
C LEU A 310 -7.87 -19.30 -22.95
N ARG A 311 -6.85 -18.71 -22.33
CA ARG A 311 -5.51 -18.59 -22.92
C ARG A 311 -4.92 -19.95 -23.24
N ASP A 312 -4.97 -20.92 -22.32
CA ASP A 312 -4.53 -22.29 -22.57
C ASP A 312 -5.29 -22.95 -23.73
N MET A 313 -6.60 -22.75 -23.80
CA MET A 313 -7.40 -23.24 -24.91
C MET A 313 -6.98 -22.61 -26.24
N LEU A 314 -6.86 -21.27 -26.28
CA LEU A 314 -6.51 -20.54 -27.51
C LEU A 314 -5.11 -20.90 -28.02
N GLY A 315 -4.12 -21.07 -27.13
CA GLY A 315 -2.77 -21.46 -27.49
C GLY A 315 -2.64 -22.87 -28.08
N ARG A 316 -3.73 -23.65 -28.11
CA ARG A 316 -3.79 -24.98 -28.73
C ARG A 316 -4.61 -25.01 -30.02
N LEU A 317 -5.10 -23.85 -30.48
CA LEU A 317 -5.84 -23.75 -31.72
C LEU A 317 -4.90 -23.44 -32.89
N PRO A 318 -5.13 -24.08 -34.08
CA PRO A 318 -4.34 -23.79 -35.27
C PRO A 318 -4.42 -22.31 -35.65
N LEU A 319 -3.33 -21.77 -36.19
CA LEU A 319 -3.18 -20.39 -36.67
C LEU A 319 -3.14 -19.31 -35.56
N LEU A 320 -3.15 -19.68 -34.29
CA LEU A 320 -2.98 -18.76 -33.14
C LEU A 320 -1.61 -18.91 -32.44
N GLU A 321 -0.70 -19.65 -33.08
CA GLU A 321 0.68 -19.87 -32.58
C GLU A 321 1.57 -18.64 -32.80
#